data_47f2240c6b5a59004ee153b0a569dfc9
#
_entry.id   47f2240c6b5a59004ee153b0a569dfc9
#
_cell.length_a   1.000
_cell.length_b   1.000
_cell.length_c   1.000
_cell.angle_alpha   90.00
_cell.angle_beta   90.00
_cell.angle_gamma   90.00
#
_symmetry.space_group_name_H-M   'P 1'
#
loop_
_entity.id
_entity.type
_entity.pdbx_description
1 polymer ?
#
loop_
_entity_poly.entity_id
_entity_poly.type
_entity_poly.pdbx_seq_one_letter_code
_entity_poly.pdbx_strand_id
1 'polypeptide(L)'
;MNTTLIQYPAKIWYKLANYCLKSYQGLTQEPRVFLMRKLARFEIVRDWVAMLFNRSTKPREISRAKASVLGNLDVNAIAATIETDSCYQGLQLPQDVVQELLTFANSTVGYINRDLNRPWPCKGTEKVGVDLPENTRVCSYMSNIEKSSTVKKLEKDPGILAIAAKFLGAEAVHMGSEISWSFPVAGNVVQQREAAQVFHYDLDDYRFIKIFFYLTDVDMSSGPHAYIRGTHNGKKLKHQFMGTRCASINDEKILEYYGVQNVVDVCGKAGFGFVENPLCFHKGTEPTAKPRLMLQIEYAINDYGNIHEMLGY
;
A
#
# COMPACT_ATOMS: atom_id res chain seq x y z
N MET A 1 -34.82 26.90 -25.89
CA MET A 1 -34.90 27.37 -24.48
C MET A 1 -34.38 26.31 -23.54
N ASN A 2 -33.45 26.69 -22.72
CA ASN A 2 -32.52 25.95 -21.90
C ASN A 2 -33.06 24.82 -21.04
N THR A 3 -32.67 23.58 -21.34
CA THR A 3 -32.87 22.38 -20.50
C THR A 3 -31.66 22.06 -19.60
N THR A 4 -30.70 22.98 -19.46
CA THR A 4 -29.40 22.71 -18.80
C THR A 4 -29.36 23.01 -17.30
N LEU A 5 -30.38 23.63 -16.71
CA LEU A 5 -30.36 24.14 -15.33
C LEU A 5 -30.92 23.19 -14.27
N ILE A 6 -31.54 22.05 -14.65
CA ILE A 6 -32.19 21.14 -13.69
C ILE A 6 -31.30 19.90 -13.32
N GLN A 7 -30.23 19.64 -14.04
CA GLN A 7 -29.40 18.45 -13.80
C GLN A 7 -28.39 18.59 -12.66
N TYR A 8 -27.98 19.77 -12.25
CA TYR A 8 -26.95 19.99 -11.21
C TYR A 8 -27.41 19.63 -9.79
N PRO A 9 -28.60 20.04 -9.34
CA PRO A 9 -29.06 19.66 -7.99
C PRO A 9 -29.28 18.15 -7.83
N ALA A 10 -29.82 17.46 -8.83
CA ALA A 10 -30.06 16.03 -8.77
C ALA A 10 -28.77 15.20 -8.61
N LYS A 11 -27.68 15.58 -9.28
CA LYS A 11 -26.36 14.93 -9.14
C LYS A 11 -25.75 15.14 -7.74
N ILE A 12 -25.96 16.32 -7.14
CA ILE A 12 -25.47 16.59 -5.77
C ILE A 12 -26.24 15.76 -4.75
N TRP A 13 -27.58 15.71 -4.85
CA TRP A 13 -28.41 14.91 -3.98
C TRP A 13 -28.13 13.42 -4.09
N TYR A 14 -27.93 12.93 -5.30
CA TYR A 14 -27.52 11.53 -5.53
C TYR A 14 -26.17 11.19 -4.87
N LYS A 15 -25.17 12.09 -5.00
CA LYS A 15 -23.86 11.91 -4.34
C LYS A 15 -23.98 11.93 -2.81
N LEU A 16 -24.80 12.85 -2.26
CA LEU A 16 -25.05 12.93 -0.83
C LEU A 16 -25.78 11.69 -0.32
N ALA A 17 -26.82 11.25 -1.01
CA ALA A 17 -27.58 10.05 -0.64
C ALA A 17 -26.67 8.80 -0.66
N ASN A 18 -25.86 8.62 -1.69
CA ASN A 18 -24.89 7.52 -1.77
C ASN A 18 -23.83 7.61 -0.66
N TYR A 19 -23.37 8.81 -0.32
CA TYR A 19 -22.43 8.99 0.79
C TYR A 19 -23.07 8.62 2.12
N CYS A 20 -24.30 9.04 2.37
CA CYS A 20 -25.05 8.68 3.58
C CYS A 20 -25.31 7.18 3.64
N LEU A 21 -25.72 6.56 2.54
CA LEU A 21 -25.95 5.12 2.46
C LEU A 21 -24.67 4.32 2.73
N LYS A 22 -23.58 4.64 2.06
CA LYS A 22 -22.27 3.99 2.30
C LYS A 22 -21.78 4.21 3.74
N SER A 23 -22.01 5.40 4.30
CA SER A 23 -21.65 5.69 5.70
C SER A 23 -22.50 4.88 6.67
N TYR A 24 -23.78 4.74 6.41
CA TYR A 24 -24.69 3.90 7.21
C TYR A 24 -24.28 2.42 7.12
N GLN A 25 -24.04 1.92 5.92
CA GLN A 25 -23.56 0.54 5.71
C GLN A 25 -22.24 0.28 6.45
N GLY A 26 -21.25 1.15 6.30
CA GLY A 26 -19.97 1.01 7.01
C GLY A 26 -20.13 1.02 8.52
N LEU A 27 -21.00 1.90 9.07
CA LEU A 27 -21.25 1.98 10.50
C LEU A 27 -21.99 0.75 11.04
N THR A 28 -22.87 0.13 10.25
CA THR A 28 -23.69 -1.02 10.69
C THR A 28 -23.01 -2.36 10.45
N GLN A 29 -22.22 -2.48 9.38
CA GLN A 29 -21.56 -3.73 9.01
C GLN A 29 -20.21 -3.87 9.70
N GLU A 30 -19.38 -2.79 9.65
CA GLU A 30 -18.01 -2.79 10.18
C GLU A 30 -17.74 -1.51 11.01
N PRO A 31 -18.39 -1.33 12.16
CA PRO A 31 -18.31 -0.08 12.92
C PRO A 31 -16.90 0.27 13.37
N ARG A 32 -16.06 -0.73 13.71
CA ARG A 32 -14.68 -0.52 14.15
C ARG A 32 -13.83 0.06 13.00
N VAL A 33 -13.88 -0.52 11.82
CA VAL A 33 -13.17 -0.05 10.61
C VAL A 33 -13.68 1.33 10.18
N PHE A 34 -15.00 1.50 10.18
CA PHE A 34 -15.61 2.79 9.83
C PHE A 34 -15.15 3.93 10.75
N LEU A 35 -15.22 3.72 12.06
CA LEU A 35 -14.79 4.72 13.05
C LEU A 35 -13.28 4.97 12.97
N MET A 36 -12.48 3.91 12.87
CA MET A 36 -11.04 4.03 12.68
C MET A 36 -10.73 4.95 11.48
N ARG A 37 -11.28 4.69 10.30
CA ARG A 37 -11.06 5.50 9.09
C ARG A 37 -11.53 6.95 9.22
N LYS A 38 -12.55 7.23 10.03
CA LYS A 38 -13.01 8.59 10.32
C LYS A 38 -12.08 9.32 11.28
N LEU A 39 -11.46 8.61 12.20
CA LEU A 39 -10.64 9.19 13.27
C LEU A 39 -9.15 9.18 12.94
N ALA A 40 -8.62 8.09 12.37
CA ALA A 40 -7.19 7.96 12.04
C ALA A 40 -6.71 8.93 10.97
N ARG A 41 -7.60 9.60 10.24
CA ARG A 41 -7.23 10.67 9.31
C ARG A 41 -6.63 11.90 10.01
N PHE A 42 -6.93 12.12 11.29
CA PHE A 42 -6.43 13.23 12.09
C PHE A 42 -5.16 12.84 12.83
N GLU A 43 -4.09 13.58 12.61
CA GLU A 43 -2.77 13.33 13.21
C GLU A 43 -2.86 13.30 14.73
N ILE A 44 -3.53 14.29 15.33
CA ILE A 44 -3.70 14.38 16.78
C ILE A 44 -4.34 13.11 17.38
N VAL A 45 -5.28 12.48 16.67
CA VAL A 45 -5.92 11.25 17.15
C VAL A 45 -4.94 10.08 17.07
N ARG A 46 -4.15 9.99 16.00
CA ARG A 46 -3.12 8.94 15.87
C ARG A 46 -2.06 9.06 16.97
N ASP A 47 -1.63 10.28 17.27
CA ASP A 47 -0.65 10.55 18.34
C ASP A 47 -1.16 10.12 19.71
N TRP A 48 -2.45 10.41 20.00
CA TRP A 48 -3.10 9.95 21.22
C TRP A 48 -3.18 8.43 21.32
N VAL A 49 -3.57 7.77 20.22
CA VAL A 49 -3.63 6.31 20.17
C VAL A 49 -2.24 5.71 20.34
N ALA A 50 -1.23 6.21 19.63
CA ALA A 50 0.16 5.75 19.78
C ALA A 50 0.67 5.90 21.22
N MET A 51 0.34 7.01 21.91
CA MET A 51 0.69 7.21 23.30
C MET A 51 0.04 6.18 24.23
N LEU A 52 -1.22 5.81 23.97
CA LEU A 52 -1.93 4.81 24.77
C LEU A 52 -1.34 3.41 24.57
N PHE A 53 -1.02 3.04 23.34
CA PHE A 53 -0.41 1.74 23.02
C PHE A 53 1.01 1.63 23.61
N ASN A 54 1.86 2.64 23.48
CA ASN A 54 3.21 2.64 24.05
C ASN A 54 3.24 2.47 25.58
N ARG A 55 2.17 2.81 26.28
CA ARG A 55 2.02 2.59 27.72
C ARG A 55 1.58 1.18 28.08
N SER A 56 0.89 0.51 27.18
CA SER A 56 0.17 -0.75 27.46
C SER A 56 0.98 -2.00 27.10
N THR A 57 1.90 -1.91 26.15
CA THR A 57 2.63 -3.06 25.64
C THR A 57 4.13 -2.91 25.83
N LYS A 58 4.72 -3.73 26.71
CA LYS A 58 6.17 -3.97 26.67
C LYS A 58 6.48 -4.71 25.37
N PRO A 59 7.39 -4.22 24.52
CA PRO A 59 7.82 -4.98 23.35
C PRO A 59 8.24 -6.37 23.82
N ARG A 60 7.59 -7.40 23.31
CA ARG A 60 8.01 -8.78 23.57
C ARG A 60 9.44 -8.88 23.04
N GLU A 61 10.40 -9.19 23.90
CA GLU A 61 11.75 -9.50 23.44
C GLU A 61 11.61 -10.56 22.35
N ILE A 62 11.91 -10.19 21.11
CA ILE A 62 11.87 -11.12 19.99
C ILE A 62 12.99 -12.10 20.28
N SER A 63 12.58 -13.27 20.75
CA SER A 63 13.47 -14.37 21.13
C SER A 63 14.51 -14.58 20.04
N ARG A 64 15.78 -14.71 20.40
CA ARG A 64 16.96 -15.00 19.56
C ARG A 64 16.88 -16.25 18.66
N ALA A 65 15.69 -16.72 18.28
CA ALA A 65 15.47 -18.09 17.88
C ALA A 65 15.66 -18.40 16.40
N LYS A 66 15.63 -17.45 15.46
CA LYS A 66 15.95 -17.73 14.04
C LYS A 66 16.60 -16.52 13.39
N ALA A 67 17.63 -16.74 12.58
CA ALA A 67 18.20 -15.69 11.73
C ALA A 67 17.15 -15.21 10.73
N SER A 68 17.00 -13.90 10.60
CA SER A 68 16.20 -13.28 9.54
C SER A 68 16.81 -13.59 8.17
N VAL A 69 15.97 -13.79 7.15
CA VAL A 69 16.43 -13.89 5.76
C VAL A 69 17.06 -12.58 5.27
N LEU A 70 16.77 -11.47 5.94
CA LEU A 70 17.31 -10.12 5.64
C LEU A 70 18.69 -9.89 6.29
N GLY A 71 19.24 -10.87 7.02
CA GLY A 71 20.51 -10.74 7.74
C GLY A 71 20.43 -9.86 8.99
N ASN A 72 21.52 -9.19 9.32
CA ASN A 72 21.59 -8.30 10.48
C ASN A 72 21.01 -6.92 10.14
N LEU A 73 19.99 -6.52 10.88
CA LEU A 73 19.29 -5.25 10.69
C LEU A 73 19.46 -4.35 11.92
N ASP A 74 19.79 -3.09 11.70
CA ASP A 74 19.63 -2.07 12.74
C ASP A 74 18.17 -1.58 12.77
N VAL A 75 17.35 -2.35 13.48
CA VAL A 75 15.90 -2.08 13.60
C VAL A 75 15.62 -0.70 14.20
N ASN A 76 16.51 -0.17 15.05
CA ASN A 76 16.33 1.16 15.65
C ASN A 76 16.56 2.26 14.61
N ALA A 77 17.64 2.15 13.82
CA ALA A 77 17.91 3.09 12.73
C ALA A 77 16.83 3.06 11.66
N ILE A 78 16.34 1.85 11.30
CA ILE A 78 15.24 1.70 10.34
C ILE A 78 13.98 2.41 10.85
N ALA A 79 13.55 2.14 12.08
CA ALA A 79 12.36 2.75 12.64
C ALA A 79 12.51 4.29 12.75
N ALA A 80 13.68 4.80 13.17
CA ALA A 80 13.94 6.22 13.23
C ALA A 80 13.85 6.90 11.85
N THR A 81 14.38 6.26 10.81
CA THR A 81 14.27 6.78 9.44
C THR A 81 12.82 6.85 8.97
N ILE A 82 12.00 5.84 9.27
CA ILE A 82 10.57 5.84 8.89
C ILE A 82 9.81 6.96 9.61
N GLU A 83 10.15 7.23 10.88
CA GLU A 83 9.54 8.32 11.68
C GLU A 83 9.91 9.71 11.16
N THR A 84 11.06 9.88 10.53
CA THR A 84 11.52 11.18 10.01
C THR A 84 11.16 11.37 8.54
N ASP A 85 11.42 10.36 7.71
CA ASP A 85 11.38 10.46 6.26
C ASP A 85 10.13 9.80 5.62
N SER A 86 9.32 9.10 6.40
CA SER A 86 8.21 8.24 5.99
C SER A 86 8.64 6.88 5.43
N CYS A 87 9.85 6.73 4.96
CA CYS A 87 10.30 5.53 4.27
C CYS A 87 11.77 5.24 4.55
N TYR A 88 12.08 3.98 4.83
CA TYR A 88 13.45 3.46 4.85
C TYR A 88 13.68 2.61 3.60
N GLN A 89 14.81 2.80 2.94
CA GLN A 89 15.25 2.05 1.76
C GLN A 89 16.53 1.28 2.08
N GLY A 90 16.64 0.05 1.56
CA GLY A 90 17.88 -0.72 1.69
C GLY A 90 17.73 -2.11 2.32
N LEU A 91 16.50 -2.64 2.42
CA LEU A 91 16.32 -4.07 2.66
C LEU A 91 16.73 -4.85 1.42
N GLN A 92 17.18 -6.09 1.60
CA GLN A 92 17.56 -6.95 0.49
C GLN A 92 17.12 -8.39 0.75
N LEU A 93 16.25 -8.93 -0.14
CA LEU A 93 15.95 -10.35 -0.17
C LEU A 93 17.11 -11.12 -0.83
N PRO A 94 17.44 -12.31 -0.35
CA PRO A 94 18.31 -13.25 -1.04
C PRO A 94 17.77 -13.62 -2.43
N GLN A 95 18.65 -13.87 -3.38
CA GLN A 95 18.25 -14.15 -4.76
C GLN A 95 17.47 -15.44 -4.94
N ASP A 96 17.72 -16.46 -4.11
CA ASP A 96 16.95 -17.70 -4.06
C ASP A 96 15.50 -17.44 -3.65
N VAL A 97 15.27 -16.59 -2.64
CA VAL A 97 13.93 -16.16 -2.23
C VAL A 97 13.21 -15.39 -3.34
N VAL A 98 13.91 -14.47 -4.02
CA VAL A 98 13.37 -13.77 -5.18
C VAL A 98 12.96 -14.75 -6.28
N GLN A 99 13.81 -15.75 -6.57
CA GLN A 99 13.54 -16.74 -7.60
C GLN A 99 12.35 -17.65 -7.25
N GLU A 100 12.19 -18.02 -5.96
CA GLU A 100 11.02 -18.77 -5.50
C GLU A 100 9.73 -17.96 -5.72
N LEU A 101 9.73 -16.66 -5.40
CA LEU A 101 8.59 -15.77 -5.58
C LEU A 101 8.27 -15.53 -7.07
N LEU A 102 9.28 -15.38 -7.93
CA LEU A 102 9.11 -15.31 -9.38
C LEU A 102 8.52 -16.61 -9.95
N THR A 103 9.00 -17.76 -9.47
CA THR A 103 8.48 -19.07 -9.88
C THR A 103 7.01 -19.22 -9.48
N PHE A 104 6.67 -18.80 -8.26
CA PHE A 104 5.28 -18.76 -7.80
C PHE A 104 4.42 -17.86 -8.70
N ALA A 105 4.87 -16.64 -9.00
CA ALA A 105 4.17 -15.69 -9.83
C ALA A 105 3.94 -16.23 -11.26
N ASN A 106 4.93 -16.91 -11.84
CA ASN A 106 4.84 -17.50 -13.18
C ASN A 106 4.00 -18.78 -13.25
N SER A 107 3.75 -19.44 -12.12
CA SER A 107 2.98 -20.70 -12.06
C SER A 107 1.56 -20.55 -11.53
N THR A 108 1.23 -19.39 -11.00
CA THR A 108 -0.05 -19.13 -10.32
C THR A 108 -0.93 -18.19 -11.15
N VAL A 109 -2.23 -18.42 -11.12
CA VAL A 109 -3.22 -17.54 -11.75
C VAL A 109 -3.32 -16.25 -10.93
N GLY A 110 -3.16 -15.12 -11.60
CA GLY A 110 -3.49 -13.80 -11.06
C GLY A 110 -4.84 -13.31 -11.56
N TYR A 111 -5.25 -12.14 -11.09
CA TYR A 111 -6.51 -11.51 -11.43
C TYR A 111 -6.29 -10.10 -11.97
N ILE A 112 -6.76 -9.86 -13.20
CA ILE A 112 -6.59 -8.58 -13.90
C ILE A 112 -7.36 -7.49 -13.17
N ASN A 113 -6.66 -6.40 -12.86
CA ASN A 113 -7.18 -5.22 -12.17
C ASN A 113 -7.91 -5.58 -10.86
N ARG A 114 -7.46 -6.63 -10.17
CA ARG A 114 -8.04 -7.18 -8.92
C ARG A 114 -9.49 -7.67 -9.07
N ASP A 115 -9.95 -7.97 -10.30
CA ASP A 115 -11.27 -8.50 -10.57
C ASP A 115 -11.24 -10.05 -10.59
N LEU A 116 -11.86 -10.67 -9.59
CA LEU A 116 -11.93 -12.14 -9.45
C LEU A 116 -12.59 -12.84 -10.65
N ASN A 117 -13.38 -12.12 -11.44
CA ASN A 117 -14.00 -12.64 -12.67
C ASN A 117 -13.07 -12.58 -13.88
N ARG A 118 -11.85 -12.04 -13.73
CA ARG A 118 -10.85 -11.92 -14.79
C ARG A 118 -9.55 -12.66 -14.43
N PRO A 119 -9.60 -14.00 -14.23
CA PRO A 119 -8.40 -14.80 -13.96
C PRO A 119 -7.49 -14.83 -15.19
N TRP A 120 -6.18 -14.72 -14.97
CA TRP A 120 -5.19 -14.73 -16.04
C TRP A 120 -3.89 -15.43 -15.61
N PRO A 121 -3.35 -16.36 -16.42
CA PRO A 121 -2.07 -17.00 -16.15
C PRO A 121 -0.93 -16.04 -16.47
N CYS A 122 -0.27 -15.53 -15.46
CA CYS A 122 0.80 -14.51 -15.58
C CYS A 122 2.16 -15.10 -16.03
N LYS A 123 2.19 -16.04 -16.98
CA LYS A 123 3.44 -16.66 -17.45
C LYS A 123 4.24 -15.73 -18.35
N GLY A 124 5.55 -15.58 -18.03
CA GLY A 124 6.48 -14.82 -18.87
C GLY A 124 6.20 -13.33 -18.93
N THR A 125 5.45 -12.81 -17.96
CA THR A 125 5.04 -11.39 -17.89
C THR A 125 6.19 -10.45 -17.54
N GLU A 126 7.32 -10.98 -17.11
CA GLU A 126 8.57 -10.24 -16.95
C GLU A 126 9.17 -9.77 -18.30
N LYS A 127 8.69 -10.34 -19.41
CA LYS A 127 9.17 -9.98 -20.75
C LYS A 127 8.41 -8.79 -21.30
N VAL A 128 9.15 -7.86 -21.88
CA VAL A 128 8.56 -6.75 -22.63
C VAL A 128 7.83 -7.29 -23.87
N GLY A 129 6.61 -6.80 -24.12
CA GLY A 129 5.84 -7.20 -25.32
C GLY A 129 4.98 -8.45 -25.14
N VAL A 130 4.72 -8.89 -23.90
CA VAL A 130 3.71 -9.91 -23.62
C VAL A 130 2.34 -9.41 -24.07
N ASP A 131 1.58 -10.28 -24.76
CA ASP A 131 0.21 -10.00 -25.16
C ASP A 131 -0.69 -9.98 -23.90
N LEU A 132 -1.03 -8.78 -23.46
CA LEU A 132 -1.86 -8.57 -22.28
C LEU A 132 -3.34 -8.49 -22.68
N PRO A 133 -4.24 -9.06 -21.88
CA PRO A 133 -5.65 -8.81 -22.06
C PRO A 133 -5.96 -7.30 -22.04
N GLU A 134 -6.97 -6.89 -22.78
CA GLU A 134 -7.37 -5.50 -22.92
C GLU A 134 -7.54 -4.80 -21.56
N ASN A 135 -7.02 -3.57 -21.45
CA ASN A 135 -7.10 -2.74 -20.24
C ASN A 135 -6.43 -3.35 -19.00
N THR A 136 -5.41 -4.20 -19.16
CA THR A 136 -4.66 -4.78 -18.04
C THR A 136 -3.59 -3.82 -17.53
N ARG A 137 -3.84 -3.19 -16.38
CA ARG A 137 -2.87 -2.33 -15.69
C ARG A 137 -2.13 -3.05 -14.57
N VAL A 138 -2.87 -3.85 -13.84
CA VAL A 138 -2.37 -4.63 -12.70
C VAL A 138 -2.83 -6.07 -12.86
N CYS A 139 -2.00 -7.03 -12.48
CA CYS A 139 -2.40 -8.40 -12.23
C CYS A 139 -2.00 -8.78 -10.82
N SER A 140 -2.99 -8.99 -9.93
CA SER A 140 -2.78 -9.32 -8.53
C SER A 140 -3.10 -10.79 -8.27
N TYR A 141 -2.32 -11.43 -7.38
CA TYR A 141 -2.55 -12.83 -7.01
C TYR A 141 -3.61 -12.99 -5.92
N MET A 142 -4.05 -11.89 -5.30
CA MET A 142 -5.14 -11.87 -4.31
C MET A 142 -5.09 -13.06 -3.33
N SER A 143 -6.17 -13.78 -3.13
CA SER A 143 -6.24 -14.96 -2.24
C SER A 143 -5.31 -16.12 -2.66
N ASN A 144 -4.88 -16.18 -3.91
CA ASN A 144 -3.92 -17.20 -4.35
C ASN A 144 -2.53 -17.04 -3.71
N ILE A 145 -2.18 -15.85 -3.20
CA ILE A 145 -0.89 -15.61 -2.51
C ILE A 145 -0.71 -16.52 -1.30
N GLU A 146 -1.79 -16.92 -0.64
CA GLU A 146 -1.76 -17.83 0.49
C GLU A 146 -1.20 -19.22 0.16
N LYS A 147 -1.12 -19.59 -1.13
CA LYS A 147 -0.49 -20.82 -1.59
C LYS A 147 1.03 -20.74 -1.58
N SER A 148 1.61 -19.54 -1.47
CA SER A 148 3.05 -19.36 -1.42
C SER A 148 3.61 -19.64 -0.02
N SER A 149 4.36 -20.73 0.12
CA SER A 149 5.08 -21.03 1.37
C SER A 149 6.15 -19.98 1.67
N THR A 150 6.74 -19.38 0.65
CA THR A 150 7.78 -18.35 0.76
C THR A 150 7.23 -17.06 1.30
N VAL A 151 6.05 -16.60 0.81
CA VAL A 151 5.36 -15.44 1.39
C VAL A 151 5.04 -15.69 2.86
N LYS A 152 4.46 -16.84 3.20
CA LYS A 152 4.16 -17.21 4.60
C LYS A 152 5.39 -17.25 5.53
N LYS A 153 6.57 -17.58 4.98
CA LYS A 153 7.83 -17.50 5.76
C LYS A 153 8.23 -16.04 5.97
N LEU A 154 8.10 -15.18 4.95
CA LEU A 154 8.42 -13.76 5.05
C LEU A 154 7.48 -13.03 6.02
N GLU A 155 6.19 -13.31 6.00
CA GLU A 155 5.20 -12.78 6.95
C GLU A 155 5.55 -13.06 8.42
N LYS A 156 6.33 -14.10 8.66
CA LYS A 156 6.78 -14.54 10.00
C LYS A 156 8.27 -14.37 10.21
N ASP A 157 8.96 -13.71 9.30
CA ASP A 157 10.40 -13.47 9.42
C ASP A 157 10.72 -12.61 10.64
N PRO A 158 11.66 -13.02 11.50
CA PRO A 158 11.96 -12.31 12.74
C PRO A 158 12.44 -10.87 12.52
N GLY A 159 13.18 -10.59 11.43
CA GLY A 159 13.65 -9.24 11.11
C GLY A 159 12.52 -8.33 10.65
N ILE A 160 11.64 -8.87 9.79
CA ILE A 160 10.43 -8.16 9.33
C ILE A 160 9.52 -7.82 10.52
N LEU A 161 9.25 -8.80 11.37
CA LEU A 161 8.44 -8.60 12.58
C LEU A 161 9.09 -7.63 13.57
N ALA A 162 10.43 -7.65 13.69
CA ALA A 162 11.16 -6.73 14.56
C ALA A 162 11.03 -5.28 14.07
N ILE A 163 11.19 -5.03 12.77
CA ILE A 163 10.98 -3.70 12.17
C ILE A 163 9.55 -3.23 12.44
N ALA A 164 8.57 -4.08 12.12
CA ALA A 164 7.15 -3.74 12.29
C ALA A 164 6.83 -3.44 13.77
N ALA A 165 7.17 -4.33 14.70
CA ALA A 165 6.90 -4.14 16.12
C ALA A 165 7.61 -2.90 16.69
N LYS A 166 8.85 -2.63 16.27
CA LYS A 166 9.58 -1.44 16.71
C LYS A 166 8.92 -0.15 16.26
N PHE A 167 8.55 -0.07 14.97
CA PHE A 167 7.84 1.09 14.42
C PHE A 167 6.46 1.25 15.06
N LEU A 168 5.68 0.17 15.17
CA LEU A 168 4.33 0.19 15.72
C LEU A 168 4.29 0.53 17.22
N GLY A 169 5.36 0.23 17.97
CA GLY A 169 5.39 0.31 19.42
C GLY A 169 4.49 -0.73 20.09
N ALA A 170 4.10 -1.78 19.38
CA ALA A 170 3.19 -2.84 19.78
C ALA A 170 3.56 -4.16 19.09
N GLU A 171 2.92 -5.27 19.47
CA GLU A 171 2.97 -6.50 18.70
C GLU A 171 2.40 -6.26 17.28
N ALA A 172 3.13 -6.71 16.27
CA ALA A 172 2.73 -6.51 14.88
C ALA A 172 1.64 -7.52 14.49
N VAL A 173 0.47 -7.02 14.12
CA VAL A 173 -0.62 -7.81 13.57
C VAL A 173 -0.49 -7.81 12.06
N HIS A 174 -0.36 -8.99 11.44
CA HIS A 174 -0.32 -9.12 9.98
C HIS A 174 -1.70 -8.83 9.40
N MET A 175 -1.77 -7.86 8.49
CA MET A 175 -3.03 -7.39 7.89
C MET A 175 -3.27 -7.99 6.51
N GLY A 176 -2.22 -8.44 5.84
CA GLY A 176 -2.29 -9.04 4.52
C GLY A 176 -1.00 -8.87 3.73
N SER A 177 -0.92 -9.63 2.65
CA SER A 177 0.18 -9.57 1.69
C SER A 177 -0.37 -9.53 0.27
N GLU A 178 0.32 -8.85 -0.63
CA GLU A 178 -0.02 -8.80 -2.04
C GLU A 178 1.24 -8.99 -2.89
N ILE A 179 1.17 -9.87 -3.89
CA ILE A 179 2.08 -9.83 -5.04
C ILE A 179 1.29 -9.32 -6.21
N SER A 180 1.82 -8.34 -6.92
CA SER A 180 1.15 -7.80 -8.10
C SER A 180 2.12 -7.33 -9.17
N TRP A 181 1.74 -7.58 -10.42
CA TRP A 181 2.32 -6.97 -11.61
C TRP A 181 1.71 -5.60 -11.86
N SER A 182 2.53 -4.66 -12.28
CA SER A 182 2.10 -3.41 -12.92
C SER A 182 2.66 -3.35 -14.33
N PHE A 183 1.82 -2.96 -15.29
CA PHE A 183 2.15 -3.01 -16.72
C PHE A 183 2.19 -1.63 -17.36
N PRO A 184 3.00 -1.45 -18.44
CA PRO A 184 3.09 -0.20 -19.19
C PRO A 184 1.87 -0.01 -20.11
N VAL A 185 0.71 0.24 -19.51
CA VAL A 185 -0.55 0.46 -20.23
C VAL A 185 -1.09 1.83 -19.87
N ALA A 186 -1.09 2.73 -20.84
CA ALA A 186 -1.61 4.08 -20.68
C ALA A 186 -3.11 4.08 -20.30
N GLY A 187 -3.53 4.99 -19.45
CA GLY A 187 -4.92 5.08 -19.01
C GLY A 187 -5.35 6.46 -18.57
N ASN A 188 -6.66 6.60 -18.41
CA ASN A 188 -7.24 7.82 -17.88
C ASN A 188 -7.09 7.91 -16.35
N VAL A 189 -7.35 9.09 -15.78
CA VAL A 189 -7.21 9.38 -14.34
C VAL A 189 -8.03 8.44 -13.45
N VAL A 190 -9.16 7.92 -13.90
CA VAL A 190 -9.98 6.98 -13.11
C VAL A 190 -9.26 5.64 -12.98
N GLN A 191 -8.77 5.11 -14.09
CA GLN A 191 -8.00 3.88 -14.13
C GLN A 191 -6.67 3.98 -13.36
N GLN A 192 -6.01 5.14 -13.40
CA GLN A 192 -4.82 5.41 -12.59
C GLN A 192 -5.12 5.38 -11.08
N ARG A 193 -6.27 5.91 -10.64
CA ARG A 193 -6.71 5.83 -9.24
C ARG A 193 -6.98 4.39 -8.80
N GLU A 194 -7.68 3.62 -9.62
CA GLU A 194 -7.97 2.21 -9.35
C GLU A 194 -6.68 1.37 -9.25
N ALA A 195 -5.64 1.75 -9.99
CA ALA A 195 -4.32 1.12 -9.95
C ALA A 195 -3.37 1.73 -8.88
N ALA A 196 -3.86 2.63 -8.02
CA ALA A 196 -3.05 3.37 -7.03
C ALA A 196 -1.87 4.15 -7.67
N GLN A 197 -2.06 4.67 -8.88
CA GLN A 197 -1.06 5.41 -9.68
C GLN A 197 -1.17 6.94 -9.55
N VAL A 198 -1.96 7.44 -8.59
CA VAL A 198 -2.05 8.85 -8.20
C VAL A 198 -1.66 9.02 -6.74
N PHE A 199 -1.15 10.18 -6.34
CA PHE A 199 -0.80 10.41 -4.94
C PHE A 199 -2.02 10.27 -4.03
N HIS A 200 -1.90 9.35 -3.08
CA HIS A 200 -2.88 9.07 -2.04
C HIS A 200 -2.15 8.76 -0.73
N TYR A 201 -2.87 8.54 0.33
CA TYR A 201 -2.37 7.92 1.56
C TYR A 201 -3.42 6.96 2.09
N ASP A 202 -2.94 5.93 2.77
CA ASP A 202 -3.80 4.87 3.29
C ASP A 202 -4.35 5.21 4.69
N LEU A 203 -5.45 4.58 5.04
CA LEU A 203 -6.08 4.66 6.36
C LEU A 203 -6.59 3.27 6.75
N ASP A 204 -5.64 2.36 6.98
CA ASP A 204 -5.95 0.96 7.27
C ASP A 204 -5.88 0.67 8.77
N ASP A 205 -5.15 1.52 9.53
CA ASP A 205 -5.19 1.59 10.99
C ASP A 205 -4.75 2.99 11.50
N TYR A 206 -4.76 3.21 12.80
CA TYR A 206 -4.16 4.39 13.45
C TYR A 206 -2.64 4.39 13.31
N ARG A 207 -2.01 3.22 13.33
CA ARG A 207 -0.58 3.02 13.10
C ARG A 207 -0.37 1.68 12.41
N PHE A 208 0.24 1.73 11.25
CA PHE A 208 0.48 0.57 10.39
C PHE A 208 1.68 0.84 9.49
N ILE A 209 2.22 -0.22 8.91
CA ILE A 209 3.46 -0.18 8.14
C ILE A 209 3.38 -1.15 6.98
N LYS A 210 3.91 -0.77 5.83
CA LYS A 210 4.03 -1.64 4.65
C LYS A 210 5.50 -1.89 4.33
N ILE A 211 5.81 -3.13 4.04
CA ILE A 211 7.15 -3.60 3.66
C ILE A 211 7.04 -4.11 2.24
N PHE A 212 7.87 -3.56 1.37
CA PHE A 212 7.84 -3.83 -0.05
C PHE A 212 9.14 -4.46 -0.52
N PHE A 213 9.05 -5.39 -1.48
CA PHE A 213 10.20 -5.95 -2.18
C PHE A 213 9.94 -5.98 -3.67
N TYR A 214 10.86 -5.43 -4.46
CA TYR A 214 10.84 -5.60 -5.89
C TYR A 214 11.30 -7.02 -6.26
N LEU A 215 10.52 -7.71 -7.06
CA LEU A 215 10.85 -9.04 -7.54
C LEU A 215 11.43 -9.02 -8.96
N THR A 216 11.38 -7.87 -9.61
CA THR A 216 12.04 -7.55 -10.88
C THR A 216 12.90 -6.31 -10.70
N ASP A 217 13.83 -6.04 -11.62
CA ASP A 217 14.57 -4.78 -11.66
C ASP A 217 13.62 -3.62 -11.92
N VAL A 218 13.71 -2.56 -11.11
CA VAL A 218 12.87 -1.37 -11.22
C VAL A 218 13.73 -0.13 -11.45
N ASP A 219 13.53 0.50 -12.58
CA ASP A 219 14.04 1.81 -12.96
C ASP A 219 12.85 2.75 -13.25
N MET A 220 13.14 3.98 -13.69
CA MET A 220 12.08 4.96 -14.00
C MET A 220 11.12 4.47 -15.09
N SER A 221 11.54 3.60 -16.01
CA SER A 221 10.68 3.04 -17.06
C SER A 221 9.78 1.90 -16.58
N SER A 222 10.06 1.35 -15.41
CA SER A 222 9.28 0.28 -14.77
C SER A 222 8.19 0.82 -13.84
N GLY A 223 8.07 2.14 -13.70
CA GLY A 223 7.11 2.79 -12.81
C GLY A 223 7.41 2.53 -11.34
N PRO A 224 8.47 3.15 -10.77
CA PRO A 224 8.86 2.93 -9.39
C PRO A 224 7.75 3.36 -8.41
N HIS A 225 7.81 2.84 -7.20
CA HIS A 225 7.06 3.41 -6.09
C HIS A 225 7.57 4.81 -5.81
N ALA A 226 6.67 5.78 -5.60
CA ALA A 226 7.02 7.14 -5.29
C ALA A 226 6.30 7.60 -4.03
N TYR A 227 7.00 8.34 -3.17
CA TYR A 227 6.41 8.93 -1.97
C TYR A 227 6.88 10.38 -1.77
N ILE A 228 6.12 11.15 -1.00
CA ILE A 228 6.48 12.52 -0.63
C ILE A 228 6.98 12.50 0.81
N ARG A 229 8.28 12.74 0.99
CA ARG A 229 9.01 12.68 2.25
C ARG A 229 8.33 13.49 3.36
N GLY A 230 8.22 12.91 4.55
CA GLY A 230 7.72 13.57 5.75
C GLY A 230 6.21 13.84 5.78
N THR A 231 5.45 13.48 4.73
CA THR A 231 4.01 13.79 4.67
C THR A 231 3.12 12.84 5.46
N HIS A 232 3.67 11.85 6.16
CA HIS A 232 2.96 11.06 7.17
C HIS A 232 2.53 11.96 8.35
N ASN A 233 3.30 13.01 8.63
CA ASN A 233 3.02 14.07 9.60
C ASN A 233 2.92 15.43 8.88
N GLY A 234 2.29 16.43 9.51
CA GLY A 234 2.20 17.79 8.96
C GLY A 234 1.26 17.92 7.74
N LYS A 235 0.33 16.99 7.54
CA LYS A 235 -0.68 17.14 6.51
C LYS A 235 -1.55 18.38 6.76
N LYS A 236 -1.81 19.14 5.71
CA LYS A 236 -2.77 20.25 5.79
C LYS A 236 -4.12 19.74 6.27
N LEU A 237 -4.75 20.46 7.19
CA LEU A 237 -6.01 20.06 7.82
C LEU A 237 -7.10 19.68 6.80
N LYS A 238 -7.18 20.39 5.67
CA LYS A 238 -8.11 20.05 4.58
C LYS A 238 -7.87 18.63 4.02
N HIS A 239 -6.60 18.19 3.92
CA HIS A 239 -6.27 16.85 3.44
C HIS A 239 -6.58 15.78 4.50
N GLN A 240 -6.41 16.11 5.77
CA GLN A 240 -6.87 15.25 6.87
C GLN A 240 -8.39 15.06 6.83
N PHE A 241 -9.17 16.11 6.63
CA PHE A 241 -10.62 16.00 6.46
C PHE A 241 -11.04 15.19 5.22
N MET A 242 -10.28 15.26 4.15
CA MET A 242 -10.55 14.47 2.94
C MET A 242 -10.27 12.98 3.14
N GLY A 243 -9.24 12.63 3.92
CA GLY A 243 -8.82 11.25 4.09
C GLY A 243 -8.39 10.62 2.75
N THR A 244 -8.71 9.37 2.51
CA THR A 244 -8.38 8.65 1.26
C THR A 244 -8.92 9.34 -0.01
N ARG A 245 -9.92 10.21 0.13
CA ARG A 245 -10.43 11.01 -1.00
C ARG A 245 -9.39 11.99 -1.57
N CYS A 246 -8.23 12.17 -0.92
CA CYS A 246 -7.11 12.92 -1.50
C CYS A 246 -6.66 12.36 -2.85
N ALA A 247 -6.84 11.06 -3.11
CA ALA A 247 -6.65 10.45 -4.43
C ALA A 247 -7.47 11.11 -5.56
N SER A 248 -8.47 11.94 -5.24
CA SER A 248 -9.21 12.74 -6.23
C SER A 248 -8.56 14.09 -6.58
N ILE A 249 -7.51 14.48 -5.88
CA ILE A 249 -6.72 15.67 -6.18
C ILE A 249 -5.67 15.30 -7.23
N ASN A 250 -5.47 16.17 -8.21
CA ASN A 250 -4.40 15.96 -9.19
C ASN A 250 -3.03 16.03 -8.51
N ASP A 251 -2.09 15.23 -8.99
CA ASP A 251 -0.73 15.14 -8.46
C ASP A 251 -0.03 16.50 -8.41
N GLU A 252 -0.19 17.33 -9.45
CA GLU A 252 0.38 18.69 -9.49
C GLU A 252 -0.06 19.54 -8.29
N LYS A 253 -1.33 19.44 -7.90
CA LYS A 253 -1.86 20.17 -6.73
C LYS A 253 -1.34 19.62 -5.41
N ILE A 254 -1.13 18.31 -5.31
CA ILE A 254 -0.48 17.71 -4.13
C ILE A 254 0.96 18.23 -4.05
N LEU A 255 1.69 18.26 -5.17
CA LEU A 255 3.08 18.72 -5.24
C LEU A 255 3.21 20.23 -4.97
N GLU A 256 2.26 21.07 -5.38
CA GLU A 256 2.19 22.49 -5.00
C GLU A 256 2.15 22.69 -3.46
N TYR A 257 1.52 21.76 -2.72
CA TYR A 257 1.41 21.85 -1.27
C TYR A 257 2.62 21.31 -0.51
N TYR A 258 3.24 20.24 -1.01
CA TYR A 258 4.26 19.49 -0.28
C TYR A 258 5.64 19.58 -0.92
N GLY A 259 5.75 20.17 -2.11
CA GLY A 259 7.00 20.42 -2.82
C GLY A 259 7.47 19.24 -3.66
N VAL A 260 7.75 19.48 -4.95
CA VAL A 260 8.28 18.48 -5.89
C VAL A 260 9.63 17.93 -5.43
N GLN A 261 10.44 18.74 -4.76
CA GLN A 261 11.76 18.36 -4.23
C GLN A 261 11.70 17.31 -3.12
N ASN A 262 10.54 17.09 -2.53
CA ASN A 262 10.33 16.09 -1.49
C ASN A 262 9.84 14.75 -2.07
N VAL A 263 9.63 14.65 -3.38
CA VAL A 263 9.28 13.40 -4.04
C VAL A 263 10.52 12.52 -4.12
N VAL A 264 10.35 11.26 -3.76
CA VAL A 264 11.39 10.24 -3.85
C VAL A 264 10.84 9.08 -4.68
N ASP A 265 11.48 8.81 -5.82
CA ASP A 265 11.21 7.63 -6.61
C ASP A 265 12.13 6.49 -6.15
N VAL A 266 11.52 5.39 -5.72
CA VAL A 266 12.25 4.25 -5.17
C VAL A 266 12.61 3.28 -6.30
N CYS A 267 13.85 3.31 -6.77
CA CYS A 267 14.37 2.38 -7.75
C CYS A 267 15.27 1.33 -7.11
N GLY A 268 15.37 0.14 -7.69
CA GLY A 268 16.23 -0.91 -7.16
C GLY A 268 16.27 -2.16 -8.04
N LYS A 269 17.24 -3.03 -7.78
CA LYS A 269 17.34 -4.35 -8.40
C LYS A 269 16.35 -5.33 -7.80
N ALA A 270 16.11 -6.45 -8.46
CA ALA A 270 15.32 -7.55 -7.91
C ALA A 270 15.86 -7.97 -6.53
N GLY A 271 14.97 -8.07 -5.55
CA GLY A 271 15.28 -8.27 -4.15
C GLY A 271 15.39 -6.99 -3.32
N PHE A 272 15.55 -5.83 -3.94
CA PHE A 272 15.58 -4.55 -3.21
C PHE A 272 14.26 -4.30 -2.49
N GLY A 273 14.35 -3.92 -1.21
CA GLY A 273 13.19 -3.67 -0.38
C GLY A 273 13.23 -2.32 0.35
N PHE A 274 12.05 -1.85 0.68
CA PHE A 274 11.85 -0.64 1.45
C PHE A 274 10.67 -0.79 2.41
N VAL A 275 10.65 0.06 3.42
CA VAL A 275 9.63 0.05 4.48
C VAL A 275 9.02 1.43 4.55
N GLU A 276 7.71 1.51 4.48
CA GLU A 276 6.99 2.78 4.43
C GLU A 276 5.94 2.90 5.53
N ASN A 277 5.80 4.12 6.04
CA ASN A 277 4.62 4.56 6.77
C ASN A 277 3.57 5.04 5.74
N PRO A 278 2.55 4.22 5.41
CA PRO A 278 1.64 4.51 4.30
C PRO A 278 0.68 5.69 4.59
N LEU A 279 0.81 6.29 5.75
CA LEU A 279 0.18 7.57 6.05
C LEU A 279 0.83 8.72 5.27
N CYS A 280 2.02 8.57 4.66
CA CYS A 280 2.58 9.56 3.74
C CYS A 280 1.83 9.55 2.39
N PHE A 281 1.91 10.65 1.63
CA PHE A 281 1.47 10.63 0.25
C PHE A 281 2.40 9.76 -0.57
N HIS A 282 1.85 8.73 -1.21
CA HIS A 282 2.58 7.79 -2.04
C HIS A 282 1.75 7.36 -3.27
N LYS A 283 2.42 6.72 -4.21
CA LYS A 283 1.79 6.09 -5.39
C LYS A 283 2.70 5.03 -6.01
N GLY A 284 2.14 4.08 -6.72
CA GLY A 284 2.86 3.33 -7.73
C GLY A 284 2.93 4.15 -9.03
N THR A 285 4.10 4.60 -9.46
CA THR A 285 4.21 5.31 -10.73
C THR A 285 3.80 4.39 -11.88
N GLU A 286 3.16 4.93 -12.91
CA GLU A 286 2.76 4.17 -14.08
C GLU A 286 4.00 3.69 -14.85
N PRO A 287 4.15 2.37 -15.10
CA PRO A 287 5.21 1.87 -15.96
C PRO A 287 5.07 2.42 -17.38
N THR A 288 6.19 2.78 -18.01
CA THR A 288 6.20 3.33 -19.38
C THR A 288 6.76 2.36 -20.41
N ALA A 289 7.63 1.42 -20.01
CA ALA A 289 8.26 0.47 -20.93
C ALA A 289 8.40 -0.95 -20.38
N LYS A 290 8.63 -1.12 -19.07
CA LYS A 290 8.90 -2.42 -18.46
C LYS A 290 7.88 -2.73 -17.40
N PRO A 291 7.37 -3.98 -17.29
CA PRO A 291 6.53 -4.38 -16.18
C PRO A 291 7.32 -4.43 -14.88
N ARG A 292 6.61 -4.25 -13.75
CA ARG A 292 7.15 -4.36 -12.40
C ARG A 292 6.37 -5.40 -11.61
N LEU A 293 7.08 -6.35 -10.99
CA LEU A 293 6.52 -7.25 -9.98
C LEU A 293 6.98 -6.82 -8.59
N MET A 294 6.05 -6.72 -7.67
CA MET A 294 6.31 -6.28 -6.31
C MET A 294 5.54 -7.13 -5.29
N LEU A 295 6.21 -7.51 -4.20
CA LEU A 295 5.59 -8.04 -2.99
C LEU A 295 5.38 -6.90 -2.00
N GLN A 296 4.19 -6.83 -1.40
CA GLN A 296 3.84 -5.99 -0.26
C GLN A 296 3.43 -6.88 0.91
N ILE A 297 3.86 -6.53 2.12
CA ILE A 297 3.42 -7.15 3.39
C ILE A 297 3.02 -6.02 4.33
N GLU A 298 1.85 -6.11 4.95
CA GLU A 298 1.31 -5.08 5.82
C GLU A 298 1.13 -5.58 7.26
N TYR A 299 1.50 -4.70 8.22
CA TYR A 299 1.30 -4.91 9.64
C TYR A 299 0.68 -3.68 10.29
N ALA A 300 -0.17 -3.90 11.29
CA ALA A 300 -0.87 -2.86 12.04
C ALA A 300 -0.88 -3.15 13.54
N ILE A 301 -1.45 -2.23 14.33
CA ILE A 301 -1.64 -2.40 15.77
C ILE A 301 -2.94 -3.10 16.14
N ASN A 302 -3.94 -3.10 15.25
CA ASN A 302 -5.23 -3.72 15.48
C ASN A 302 -5.53 -4.80 14.43
N ASP A 303 -6.24 -5.83 14.86
CA ASP A 303 -6.83 -6.81 13.95
C ASP A 303 -8.26 -6.38 13.58
N TYR A 304 -8.44 -6.02 12.33
CA TYR A 304 -9.75 -5.73 11.75
C TYR A 304 -10.25 -6.85 10.83
N GLY A 305 -9.57 -7.99 10.81
CA GLY A 305 -9.83 -9.06 9.83
C GLY A 305 -9.32 -8.67 8.42
N ASN A 306 -9.93 -9.25 7.40
CA ASN A 306 -9.53 -9.01 5.99
C ASN A 306 -10.03 -7.64 5.50
N ILE A 307 -9.41 -6.56 5.99
CA ILE A 307 -9.76 -5.18 5.58
C ILE A 307 -9.76 -5.02 4.06
N HIS A 308 -8.77 -5.59 3.37
CA HIS A 308 -8.63 -5.46 1.92
C HIS A 308 -9.78 -6.11 1.15
N GLU A 309 -10.33 -7.23 1.63
CA GLU A 309 -11.53 -7.85 1.04
C GLU A 309 -12.78 -7.02 1.29
N MET A 310 -12.90 -6.41 2.49
CA MET A 310 -14.05 -5.60 2.87
C MET A 310 -14.11 -4.25 2.13
N LEU A 311 -12.99 -3.74 1.68
CA LEU A 311 -12.90 -2.41 1.09
C LEU A 311 -13.02 -2.41 -0.44
N GLY A 312 -13.06 -3.57 -1.06
CA GLY A 312 -13.27 -3.71 -2.51
C GLY A 312 -12.14 -3.05 -3.33
N TYR A 313 -10.88 -3.19 -2.84
CA TYR A 313 -9.71 -2.83 -3.63
C TYR A 313 -9.41 -3.91 -4.65
#